data_4dd8fd3401bd94ce3ba06fef77a2c6f6
#
_entry.id   4dd8fd3401bd94ce3ba06fef77a2c6f6
#
_cell.length_a   1.000
_cell.length_b   1.000
_cell.length_c   1.000
_cell.angle_alpha   90.00
_cell.angle_beta   90.00
_cell.angle_gamma   90.00
#
_symmetry.space_group_name_H-M   'P 1'
#
loop_
_entity.id
_entity.type
_entity.pdbx_description
1 polymer ?
#
loop_
_entity_poly.entity_id
_entity_poly.type
_entity_poly.pdbx_seq_one_letter_code
_entity_poly.pdbx_strand_id
1 'polypeptide(L)'
;MERGAVLFALNHMVAPKLRLAEFLALASSLGISRVEIRNDLSGNVLLDGTPAADVAITVKQAGVEVVSINALQRFNDWSLAREREAIELADYAAESGAKALVLVPRNDGQGCGESERHANLTSALKALAPILASRGLAGLVEPLGFEICSLRLKSEAVKAIDAVQGADVFKLVHDTFHHHLAGEAALFPDRTGLVHISGVDDPTVAVSDMRDSHRVLIDASDRLDNLGQIKALRAAGYTGPLSFEPFADNVHKLDAAQVRDSLAASMALVAAGVTA
;
A
#
# COMPACT_ATOMS: atom_id res chain seq x y z
N MET A 1 -15.37 -16.92 -18.83
CA MET A 1 -15.58 -16.31 -17.50
C MET A 1 -15.50 -14.80 -17.68
N GLU A 2 -16.60 -14.10 -17.42
CA GLU A 2 -16.55 -12.64 -17.36
C GLU A 2 -15.53 -12.24 -16.32
N ARG A 3 -14.48 -11.54 -16.73
CA ARG A 3 -13.52 -10.98 -15.79
C ARG A 3 -14.26 -9.89 -15.02
N GLY A 4 -14.43 -10.08 -13.72
CA GLY A 4 -15.12 -9.12 -12.86
C GLY A 4 -14.56 -7.69 -13.01
N ALA A 5 -15.38 -6.69 -12.69
CA ALA A 5 -15.00 -5.28 -12.72
C ALA A 5 -13.72 -5.04 -11.91
N VAL A 6 -12.91 -4.05 -12.32
CA VAL A 6 -11.73 -3.63 -11.57
C VAL A 6 -12.18 -2.95 -10.29
N LEU A 7 -11.69 -3.44 -9.15
CA LEU A 7 -11.93 -2.81 -7.86
C LEU A 7 -10.84 -1.78 -7.60
N PHE A 8 -11.19 -0.52 -7.50
CA PHE A 8 -10.25 0.54 -7.15
C PHE A 8 -10.33 0.89 -5.66
N ALA A 9 -9.20 1.35 -5.13
CA ALA A 9 -9.08 2.00 -3.84
C ALA A 9 -8.23 3.28 -3.99
N LEU A 10 -8.32 4.17 -3.01
CA LEU A 10 -7.46 5.35 -2.92
C LEU A 10 -6.63 5.30 -1.64
N ASN A 11 -5.33 5.39 -1.78
CA ASN A 11 -4.46 5.76 -0.68
C ASN A 11 -4.58 7.28 -0.46
N HIS A 12 -4.64 7.74 0.79
CA HIS A 12 -4.78 9.17 1.09
C HIS A 12 -3.63 10.02 0.52
N MET A 13 -2.54 9.39 0.11
CA MET A 13 -1.43 10.03 -0.59
C MET A 13 -1.83 10.66 -1.93
N VAL A 14 -2.93 10.25 -2.56
CA VAL A 14 -3.42 10.91 -3.81
C VAL A 14 -3.80 12.38 -3.59
N ALA A 15 -4.19 12.75 -2.37
CA ALA A 15 -4.65 14.10 -2.02
C ALA A 15 -4.28 14.43 -0.56
N PRO A 16 -2.98 14.50 -0.21
CA PRO A 16 -2.50 14.54 1.18
C PRO A 16 -2.93 15.79 1.97
N LYS A 17 -3.41 16.82 1.27
CA LYS A 17 -3.89 18.08 1.88
C LYS A 17 -5.37 18.04 2.27
N LEU A 18 -6.14 17.12 1.71
CA LEU A 18 -7.55 16.97 2.07
C LEU A 18 -7.68 16.39 3.48
N ARG A 19 -8.63 16.91 4.26
CA ARG A 19 -9.01 16.29 5.52
C ARG A 19 -9.77 15.01 5.26
N LEU A 20 -9.83 14.11 6.24
CA LEU A 20 -10.47 12.80 6.09
C LEU A 20 -11.84 12.88 5.39
N ALA A 21 -12.74 13.74 5.86
CA ALA A 21 -14.09 13.85 5.29
C ALA A 21 -14.07 14.28 3.80
N GLU A 22 -13.19 15.20 3.43
CA GLU A 22 -13.01 15.67 2.05
C GLU A 22 -12.41 14.56 1.17
N PHE A 23 -11.44 13.81 1.70
CA PHE A 23 -10.86 12.66 1.02
C PHE A 23 -11.89 11.55 0.78
N LEU A 24 -12.74 11.24 1.77
CA LEU A 24 -13.83 10.27 1.59
C LEU A 24 -14.87 10.75 0.58
N ALA A 25 -15.17 12.05 0.55
CA ALA A 25 -16.05 12.66 -0.46
C ALA A 25 -15.45 12.55 -1.88
N LEU A 26 -14.12 12.76 -2.02
CA LEU A 26 -13.41 12.52 -3.28
C LEU A 26 -13.56 11.06 -3.74
N ALA A 27 -13.30 10.08 -2.87
CA ALA A 27 -13.46 8.66 -3.18
C ALA A 27 -14.89 8.34 -3.62
N SER A 28 -15.89 8.81 -2.87
CA SER A 28 -17.31 8.61 -3.19
C SER A 28 -17.70 9.25 -4.54
N SER A 29 -17.17 10.41 -4.88
CA SER A 29 -17.42 11.09 -6.16
C SER A 29 -16.90 10.31 -7.37
N LEU A 30 -15.93 9.41 -7.16
CA LEU A 30 -15.37 8.49 -8.16
C LEU A 30 -16.01 7.10 -8.13
N GLY A 31 -17.03 6.88 -7.29
CA GLY A 31 -17.64 5.56 -7.08
C GLY A 31 -16.73 4.57 -6.36
N ILE A 32 -15.70 5.06 -5.64
CA ILE A 32 -14.76 4.24 -4.90
C ILE A 32 -15.24 4.10 -3.45
N SER A 33 -15.39 2.86 -3.00
CA SER A 33 -15.84 2.52 -1.64
C SER A 33 -14.72 1.97 -0.75
N ARG A 34 -13.46 2.03 -1.18
CA ARG A 34 -12.30 1.51 -0.45
C ARG A 34 -11.20 2.56 -0.39
N VAL A 35 -10.67 2.77 0.81
CA VAL A 35 -9.59 3.75 1.01
C VAL A 35 -8.53 3.19 1.94
N GLU A 36 -7.35 3.78 1.86
CA GLU A 36 -6.29 3.64 2.85
C GLU A 36 -6.07 4.99 3.51
N ILE A 37 -6.02 5.01 4.84
CA ILE A 37 -5.62 6.20 5.60
C ILE A 37 -4.14 6.11 5.99
N ARG A 38 -3.53 7.25 6.34
CA ARG A 38 -2.09 7.33 6.59
C ARG A 38 -1.78 7.97 7.93
N ASN A 39 -0.71 7.47 8.58
CA ASN A 39 -0.18 8.02 9.83
C ASN A 39 1.04 8.93 9.65
N ASP A 40 1.29 9.40 8.43
CA ASP A 40 2.41 10.28 8.08
C ASP A 40 1.96 11.60 7.41
N LEU A 41 0.67 11.87 7.33
CA LEU A 41 0.11 13.10 6.78
C LEU A 41 -0.17 14.12 7.89
N SER A 42 0.69 15.15 7.97
CA SER A 42 0.55 16.22 8.96
C SER A 42 -0.84 16.87 8.91
N GLY A 43 -1.45 17.03 10.10
CA GLY A 43 -2.77 17.63 10.24
C GLY A 43 -3.94 16.73 9.82
N ASN A 44 -3.72 15.44 9.59
CA ASN A 44 -4.74 14.44 9.34
C ASN A 44 -4.84 13.42 10.48
N VAL A 45 -5.83 12.55 10.40
CA VAL A 45 -6.10 11.50 11.40
C VAL A 45 -4.84 10.71 11.75
N LEU A 46 -4.76 10.20 12.98
CA LEU A 46 -3.59 9.62 13.63
C LEU A 46 -2.53 10.65 14.08
N LEU A 47 -2.32 11.75 13.36
CA LEU A 47 -1.36 12.80 13.75
C LEU A 47 -2.02 14.05 14.33
N ASP A 48 -3.31 14.27 14.10
CA ASP A 48 -4.07 15.41 14.62
C ASP A 48 -4.80 15.13 15.95
N GLY A 49 -4.66 13.91 16.47
CA GLY A 49 -5.29 13.46 17.70
C GLY A 49 -6.74 13.03 17.54
N THR A 50 -7.28 12.91 16.33
CA THR A 50 -8.64 12.40 16.09
C THR A 50 -8.79 11.00 16.66
N PRO A 51 -9.75 10.75 17.56
CA PRO A 51 -10.01 9.43 18.11
C PRO A 51 -10.40 8.41 17.02
N ALA A 52 -9.95 7.16 17.16
CA ALA A 52 -10.28 6.11 16.21
C ALA A 52 -11.78 5.87 16.03
N ALA A 53 -12.55 6.00 17.13
CA ALA A 53 -14.01 5.91 17.11
C ALA A 53 -14.65 6.98 16.21
N ASP A 54 -14.13 8.20 16.20
CA ASP A 54 -14.64 9.30 15.35
C ASP A 54 -14.31 9.03 13.86
N VAL A 55 -13.16 8.44 13.60
CA VAL A 55 -12.81 7.95 12.25
C VAL A 55 -13.79 6.87 11.80
N ALA A 56 -14.07 5.89 12.66
CA ALA A 56 -15.03 4.82 12.36
C ALA A 56 -16.43 5.37 12.02
N ILE A 57 -16.91 6.38 12.77
CA ILE A 57 -18.19 7.05 12.51
C ILE A 57 -18.16 7.75 11.15
N THR A 58 -17.11 8.52 10.86
CA THR A 58 -16.98 9.29 9.62
C THR A 58 -16.91 8.37 8.40
N VAL A 59 -16.13 7.30 8.47
CA VAL A 59 -15.99 6.28 7.43
C VAL A 59 -17.33 5.58 7.17
N LYS A 60 -18.03 5.17 8.24
CA LYS A 60 -19.35 4.54 8.15
C LYS A 60 -20.39 5.47 7.50
N GLN A 61 -20.41 6.74 7.86
CA GLN A 61 -21.32 7.74 7.29
C GLN A 61 -21.05 7.95 5.79
N ALA A 62 -19.79 7.88 5.36
CA ALA A 62 -19.40 7.97 3.96
C ALA A 62 -19.71 6.70 3.15
N GLY A 63 -20.07 5.58 3.80
CA GLY A 63 -20.28 4.29 3.13
C GLY A 63 -19.01 3.69 2.54
N VAL A 64 -17.85 3.98 3.11
CA VAL A 64 -16.53 3.59 2.62
C VAL A 64 -15.91 2.60 3.60
N GLU A 65 -15.02 1.72 3.12
CA GLU A 65 -14.23 0.79 3.91
C GLU A 65 -12.76 1.27 3.97
N VAL A 66 -12.17 1.28 5.16
CA VAL A 66 -10.73 1.47 5.32
C VAL A 66 -10.05 0.11 5.18
N VAL A 67 -9.39 -0.12 4.03
CA VAL A 67 -8.72 -1.39 3.75
C VAL A 67 -7.40 -1.53 4.48
N SER A 68 -6.70 -0.43 4.74
CA SER A 68 -5.46 -0.42 5.52
C SER A 68 -5.16 0.92 6.18
N ILE A 69 -4.24 0.88 7.15
CA ILE A 69 -3.48 2.05 7.61
C ILE A 69 -2.04 1.93 7.11
N ASN A 70 -1.55 2.97 6.44
CA ASN A 70 -0.16 3.16 6.04
C ASN A 70 0.55 4.08 7.05
N ALA A 71 1.57 3.61 7.80
CA ALA A 71 2.09 2.27 7.86
C ALA A 71 2.83 2.06 9.18
N LEU A 72 3.05 0.80 9.56
CA LEU A 72 4.08 0.50 10.55
C LEU A 72 5.44 0.56 9.86
N GLN A 73 6.11 1.69 9.99
CA GLN A 73 7.41 1.95 9.38
C GLN A 73 8.53 1.14 10.05
N ARG A 74 9.51 0.67 9.24
CA ARG A 74 10.67 -0.08 9.72
C ARG A 74 10.28 -1.30 10.56
N PHE A 75 9.18 -1.98 10.19
CA PHE A 75 8.61 -3.06 10.99
C PHE A 75 9.59 -4.19 11.30
N ASN A 76 10.57 -4.43 10.40
CA ASN A 76 11.59 -5.46 10.53
C ASN A 76 12.87 -5.01 11.28
N ASP A 77 12.87 -3.80 11.85
CA ASP A 77 13.83 -3.30 12.84
C ASP A 77 13.20 -3.43 14.23
N TRP A 78 12.98 -4.68 14.66
CA TRP A 78 12.18 -5.00 15.83
C TRP A 78 12.87 -4.62 17.14
N SER A 79 12.13 -3.99 18.02
CA SER A 79 12.58 -3.55 19.35
C SER A 79 11.37 -3.37 20.26
N LEU A 80 11.58 -3.21 21.58
CA LEU A 80 10.51 -2.88 22.53
C LEU A 80 9.77 -1.57 22.19
N ALA A 81 10.46 -0.62 21.55
CA ALA A 81 9.83 0.61 21.08
C ALA A 81 8.93 0.33 19.87
N ARG A 82 9.41 -0.48 18.92
CA ARG A 82 8.64 -0.90 17.75
C ARG A 82 7.42 -1.75 18.12
N GLU A 83 7.56 -2.60 19.12
CA GLU A 83 6.43 -3.40 19.64
C GLU A 83 5.32 -2.51 20.20
N ARG A 84 5.67 -1.49 21.00
CA ARG A 84 4.67 -0.52 21.52
C ARG A 84 3.98 0.23 20.41
N GLU A 85 4.73 0.74 19.45
CA GLU A 85 4.17 1.43 18.28
C GLU A 85 3.23 0.51 17.47
N ALA A 86 3.62 -0.75 17.29
CA ALA A 86 2.79 -1.75 16.60
C ALA A 86 1.47 -2.02 17.35
N ILE A 87 1.52 -2.11 18.68
CA ILE A 87 0.34 -2.29 19.53
C ILE A 87 -0.58 -1.07 19.43
N GLU A 88 -0.05 0.13 19.61
CA GLU A 88 -0.83 1.39 19.55
C GLU A 88 -1.49 1.58 18.18
N LEU A 89 -0.74 1.33 17.10
CA LEU A 89 -1.27 1.44 15.74
C LEU A 89 -2.30 0.37 15.43
N ALA A 90 -2.11 -0.87 15.91
CA ALA A 90 -3.06 -1.95 15.74
C ALA A 90 -4.35 -1.73 16.54
N ASP A 91 -4.27 -1.17 17.76
CA ASP A 91 -5.44 -0.78 18.56
C ASP A 91 -6.25 0.29 17.82
N TYR A 92 -5.59 1.34 17.32
CA TYR A 92 -6.23 2.38 16.53
C TYR A 92 -6.87 1.82 15.25
N ALA A 93 -6.18 0.93 14.54
CA ALA A 93 -6.70 0.30 13.32
C ALA A 93 -7.96 -0.51 13.58
N ALA A 94 -7.94 -1.34 14.62
CA ALA A 94 -9.10 -2.16 15.00
C ALA A 94 -10.30 -1.28 15.37
N GLU A 95 -10.10 -0.25 16.20
CA GLU A 95 -11.16 0.65 16.64
C GLU A 95 -11.71 1.52 15.50
N SER A 96 -10.86 1.99 14.58
CA SER A 96 -11.27 2.75 13.38
C SER A 96 -11.97 1.89 12.32
N GLY A 97 -11.96 0.57 12.47
CA GLY A 97 -12.56 -0.39 11.53
C GLY A 97 -11.70 -0.73 10.32
N ALA A 98 -10.43 -0.33 10.30
CA ALA A 98 -9.47 -0.74 9.27
C ALA A 98 -9.27 -2.26 9.29
N LYS A 99 -8.91 -2.84 8.13
CA LYS A 99 -8.77 -4.29 7.96
C LYS A 99 -7.34 -4.76 8.08
N ALA A 100 -6.36 -3.86 7.88
CA ALA A 100 -4.96 -4.23 7.84
C ALA A 100 -4.04 -3.07 8.23
N LEU A 101 -2.80 -3.41 8.55
CA LEU A 101 -1.67 -2.48 8.59
C LEU A 101 -0.72 -2.78 7.43
N VAL A 102 -0.28 -1.77 6.71
CA VAL A 102 0.87 -1.89 5.79
C VAL A 102 2.15 -1.92 6.63
N LEU A 103 3.02 -2.87 6.32
CA LEU A 103 4.26 -3.13 7.02
C LEU A 103 5.43 -2.75 6.10
N VAL A 104 5.98 -1.55 6.32
CA VAL A 104 7.06 -1.00 5.51
C VAL A 104 8.41 -1.36 6.14
N PRO A 105 9.33 -2.01 5.40
CA PRO A 105 10.62 -2.42 5.92
C PRO A 105 11.59 -1.25 6.09
N ARG A 106 12.67 -1.50 6.79
CA ARG A 106 13.79 -0.58 6.93
C ARG A 106 14.43 -0.29 5.57
N ASN A 107 14.56 1.00 5.23
CA ASN A 107 15.03 1.47 3.92
C ASN A 107 16.10 2.56 4.06
N ASP A 108 17.15 2.29 4.84
CA ASP A 108 18.25 3.23 5.13
C ASP A 108 19.65 2.61 4.89
N GLY A 109 19.72 1.49 4.19
CA GLY A 109 20.97 0.78 3.90
C GLY A 109 21.50 -0.07 5.05
N GLN A 110 20.81 -0.10 6.20
CA GLN A 110 21.22 -0.93 7.34
C GLN A 110 20.36 -2.20 7.41
N GLY A 111 20.90 -3.24 8.04
CA GLY A 111 20.22 -4.52 8.14
C GLY A 111 20.12 -5.25 6.80
N CYS A 112 21.00 -4.95 5.83
CA CYS A 112 20.96 -5.48 4.47
C CYS A 112 21.84 -6.73 4.25
N GLY A 113 22.60 -7.19 5.25
CA GLY A 113 23.33 -8.45 5.19
C GLY A 113 22.36 -9.63 5.07
N GLU A 114 22.63 -10.60 4.18
CA GLU A 114 21.67 -11.67 3.84
C GLU A 114 21.11 -12.41 5.07
N SER A 115 21.99 -12.88 5.96
CA SER A 115 21.57 -13.57 7.19
C SER A 115 20.84 -12.65 8.17
N GLU A 116 21.26 -11.37 8.25
CA GLU A 116 20.66 -10.38 9.13
C GLU A 116 19.25 -10.00 8.65
N ARG A 117 19.06 -9.76 7.35
CA ARG A 117 17.73 -9.46 6.75
C ARG A 117 16.71 -10.53 7.08
N HIS A 118 17.09 -11.80 6.85
CA HIS A 118 16.19 -12.92 7.10
C HIS A 118 15.85 -13.08 8.59
N ALA A 119 16.85 -12.96 9.47
CA ALA A 119 16.66 -13.06 10.91
C ALA A 119 15.77 -11.94 11.45
N ASN A 120 16.02 -10.67 11.05
CA ASN A 120 15.26 -9.51 11.47
C ASN A 120 13.80 -9.60 10.98
N LEU A 121 13.60 -9.98 9.72
CA LEU A 121 12.27 -10.14 9.13
C LEU A 121 11.47 -11.23 9.86
N THR A 122 12.06 -12.41 10.04
CA THR A 122 11.40 -13.55 10.71
C THR A 122 11.07 -13.21 12.17
N SER A 123 11.98 -12.55 12.89
CA SER A 123 11.77 -12.12 14.28
C SER A 123 10.60 -11.13 14.39
N ALA A 124 10.55 -10.14 13.51
CA ALA A 124 9.49 -9.14 13.49
C ALA A 124 8.12 -9.77 13.16
N LEU A 125 8.04 -10.60 12.12
CA LEU A 125 6.79 -11.29 11.77
C LEU A 125 6.29 -12.18 12.90
N LYS A 126 7.19 -12.92 13.56
CA LYS A 126 6.83 -13.76 14.71
C LYS A 126 6.25 -12.96 15.87
N ALA A 127 6.78 -11.78 16.14
CA ALA A 127 6.29 -10.89 17.20
C ALA A 127 5.00 -10.17 16.82
N LEU A 128 4.84 -9.76 15.54
CA LEU A 128 3.65 -9.07 15.04
C LEU A 128 2.43 -9.99 14.92
N ALA A 129 2.62 -11.26 14.58
CA ALA A 129 1.51 -12.18 14.33
C ALA A 129 0.45 -12.19 15.46
N PRO A 130 0.80 -12.40 16.75
CA PRO A 130 -0.20 -12.38 17.83
C PRO A 130 -0.82 -11.00 18.05
N ILE A 131 -0.08 -9.91 17.81
CA ILE A 131 -0.58 -8.53 17.96
C ILE A 131 -1.71 -8.28 16.97
N LEU A 132 -1.51 -8.63 15.71
CA LEU A 132 -2.49 -8.43 14.64
C LEU A 132 -3.65 -9.43 14.74
N ALA A 133 -3.35 -10.70 14.94
CA ALA A 133 -4.38 -11.75 15.02
C ALA A 133 -5.38 -11.52 16.15
N SER A 134 -4.92 -11.07 17.33
CA SER A 134 -5.81 -10.78 18.47
C SER A 134 -6.78 -9.62 18.21
N ARG A 135 -6.53 -8.81 17.19
CA ARG A 135 -7.35 -7.66 16.77
C ARG A 135 -8.11 -7.90 15.46
N GLY A 136 -7.99 -9.09 14.88
CA GLY A 136 -8.60 -9.42 13.59
C GLY A 136 -8.03 -8.63 12.41
N LEU A 137 -6.77 -8.18 12.52
CA LEU A 137 -6.09 -7.41 11.48
C LEU A 137 -5.18 -8.29 10.64
N ALA A 138 -5.06 -7.97 9.36
CA ALA A 138 -4.00 -8.49 8.51
C ALA A 138 -2.76 -7.59 8.53
N GLY A 139 -1.58 -8.19 8.36
CA GLY A 139 -0.35 -7.48 8.07
C GLY A 139 -0.04 -7.54 6.57
N LEU A 140 0.02 -6.41 5.92
CA LEU A 140 0.33 -6.30 4.49
C LEU A 140 1.81 -5.95 4.34
N VAL A 141 2.65 -6.95 4.12
CA VAL A 141 4.10 -6.77 3.97
C VAL A 141 4.39 -6.16 2.60
N GLU A 142 5.04 -5.01 2.58
CA GLU A 142 5.38 -4.27 1.36
C GLU A 142 6.89 -4.29 1.11
N PRO A 143 7.43 -5.20 0.28
CA PRO A 143 8.82 -5.13 -0.13
C PRO A 143 9.08 -3.90 -0.99
N LEU A 144 10.08 -3.09 -0.63
CA LEU A 144 10.46 -1.91 -1.39
C LEU A 144 11.59 -2.25 -2.37
N GLY A 145 11.41 -1.90 -3.66
CA GLY A 145 12.35 -2.25 -4.72
C GLY A 145 13.72 -1.58 -4.67
N PHE A 146 13.95 -0.63 -3.75
CA PHE A 146 15.22 0.09 -3.62
C PHE A 146 16.37 -0.83 -3.20
N GLU A 147 17.58 -0.58 -3.73
CA GLU A 147 18.76 -1.40 -3.43
C GLU A 147 19.17 -1.33 -1.95
N ILE A 148 18.90 -0.20 -1.29
CA ILE A 148 19.20 0.03 0.11
C ILE A 148 18.16 -0.57 1.07
N CYS A 149 17.06 -1.13 0.54
CA CYS A 149 15.99 -1.69 1.38
C CYS A 149 16.39 -3.04 1.97
N SER A 150 16.07 -3.23 3.24
CA SER A 150 16.33 -4.48 3.96
C SER A 150 15.38 -5.63 3.56
N LEU A 151 14.29 -5.34 2.85
CA LEU A 151 13.38 -6.32 2.25
C LEU A 151 13.00 -5.85 0.85
N ARG A 152 13.67 -6.38 -0.16
CA ARG A 152 13.52 -5.93 -1.54
C ARG A 152 12.60 -6.81 -2.39
N LEU A 153 12.60 -8.12 -2.12
CA LEU A 153 11.91 -9.12 -2.92
C LEU A 153 10.70 -9.70 -2.21
N LYS A 154 9.60 -9.89 -2.94
CA LYS A 154 8.40 -10.58 -2.44
C LYS A 154 8.69 -12.04 -2.10
N SER A 155 9.57 -12.70 -2.85
CA SER A 155 10.02 -14.06 -2.56
C SER A 155 10.70 -14.21 -1.19
N GLU A 156 11.44 -13.18 -0.74
CA GLU A 156 12.03 -13.15 0.61
C GLU A 156 10.92 -13.01 1.67
N ALA A 157 9.95 -12.12 1.42
CA ALA A 157 8.79 -11.96 2.32
C ALA A 157 7.97 -13.25 2.44
N VAL A 158 7.65 -13.91 1.32
CA VAL A 158 6.91 -15.18 1.32
C VAL A 158 7.65 -16.26 2.11
N LYS A 159 8.96 -16.43 1.88
CA LYS A 159 9.78 -17.41 2.64
C LYS A 159 9.74 -17.14 4.15
N ALA A 160 9.84 -15.88 4.56
CA ALA A 160 9.80 -15.52 5.97
C ALA A 160 8.40 -15.72 6.59
N ILE A 161 7.33 -15.37 5.87
CA ILE A 161 5.95 -15.61 6.31
C ILE A 161 5.70 -17.12 6.49
N ASP A 162 6.18 -17.95 5.55
CA ASP A 162 6.04 -19.40 5.63
C ASP A 162 6.85 -19.98 6.80
N ALA A 163 8.06 -19.47 7.04
CA ALA A 163 8.90 -19.91 8.16
C ALA A 163 8.27 -19.65 9.54
N VAL A 164 7.42 -18.63 9.67
CA VAL A 164 6.68 -18.33 10.91
C VAL A 164 5.24 -18.89 10.90
N GLN A 165 4.86 -19.65 9.87
CA GLN A 165 3.50 -20.17 9.67
C GLN A 165 2.44 -19.03 9.69
N GLY A 166 2.81 -17.86 9.17
CA GLY A 166 2.04 -16.62 9.28
C GLY A 166 1.06 -16.36 8.13
N ALA A 167 0.78 -17.33 7.26
CA ALA A 167 -0.01 -17.13 6.03
C ALA A 167 -1.47 -16.67 6.28
N ASP A 168 -2.01 -16.96 7.45
CA ASP A 168 -3.36 -16.54 7.86
C ASP A 168 -3.40 -15.08 8.34
N VAL A 169 -2.26 -14.52 8.75
CA VAL A 169 -2.15 -13.16 9.26
C VAL A 169 -1.53 -12.22 8.24
N PHE A 170 -0.53 -12.69 7.49
CA PHE A 170 0.25 -11.85 6.59
C PHE A 170 -0.07 -12.11 5.13
N LYS A 171 -0.20 -11.01 4.38
CA LYS A 171 -0.26 -10.98 2.92
C LYS A 171 0.78 -10.00 2.40
N LEU A 172 0.97 -9.95 1.09
CA LEU A 172 1.86 -9.00 0.44
C LEU A 172 1.08 -7.75 -0.02
N VAL A 173 1.74 -6.62 -0.02
CA VAL A 173 1.47 -5.56 -0.98
C VAL A 173 2.27 -5.87 -2.25
N HIS A 174 1.60 -5.88 -3.40
CA HIS A 174 2.26 -5.78 -4.69
C HIS A 174 2.20 -4.32 -5.12
N ASP A 175 3.26 -3.56 -4.85
CA ASP A 175 3.41 -2.21 -5.39
C ASP A 175 4.08 -2.29 -6.76
N THR A 176 3.42 -1.74 -7.79
CA THR A 176 3.90 -1.83 -9.18
C THR A 176 5.21 -1.09 -9.41
N PHE A 177 5.43 0.01 -8.70
CA PHE A 177 6.69 0.76 -8.74
C PHE A 177 7.82 -0.05 -8.11
N HIS A 178 7.63 -0.52 -6.89
CA HIS A 178 8.64 -1.31 -6.19
C HIS A 178 8.91 -2.65 -6.85
N HIS A 179 7.90 -3.29 -7.43
CA HIS A 179 8.09 -4.51 -8.21
C HIS A 179 8.97 -4.28 -9.44
N HIS A 180 8.72 -3.17 -10.17
CA HIS A 180 9.52 -2.79 -11.32
C HIS A 180 10.99 -2.54 -10.94
N LEU A 181 11.23 -1.80 -9.85
CA LEU A 181 12.59 -1.53 -9.36
C LEU A 181 13.30 -2.80 -8.88
N ALA A 182 12.58 -3.72 -8.26
CA ALA A 182 13.15 -4.96 -7.77
C ALA A 182 13.59 -5.90 -8.91
N GLY A 183 12.94 -5.81 -10.09
CA GLY A 183 13.20 -6.67 -11.23
C GLY A 183 12.84 -8.15 -10.97
N GLU A 184 11.94 -8.41 -10.02
CA GLU A 184 11.52 -9.76 -9.66
C GLU A 184 10.43 -10.26 -10.62
N ALA A 185 10.63 -11.41 -11.27
CA ALA A 185 9.66 -11.97 -12.20
C ALA A 185 8.40 -12.57 -11.50
N ALA A 186 8.52 -13.00 -10.25
CA ALA A 186 7.45 -13.67 -9.52
C ALA A 186 6.42 -12.68 -8.95
N LEU A 187 5.12 -12.95 -9.13
CA LEU A 187 4.03 -12.06 -8.74
C LEU A 187 3.34 -12.42 -7.41
N PHE A 188 3.24 -13.70 -7.08
CA PHE A 188 2.59 -14.23 -5.85
C PHE A 188 1.12 -13.79 -5.66
N PRO A 189 0.21 -13.96 -6.65
CA PRO A 189 -1.16 -13.46 -6.59
C PRO A 189 -1.95 -14.01 -5.40
N ASP A 190 -1.80 -15.28 -5.06
CA ASP A 190 -2.48 -15.94 -3.92
C ASP A 190 -2.02 -15.42 -2.56
N ARG A 191 -0.86 -14.78 -2.51
CA ARG A 191 -0.27 -14.20 -1.31
C ARG A 191 -0.47 -12.68 -1.25
N THR A 192 -0.97 -12.07 -2.32
CA THR A 192 -1.19 -10.61 -2.42
C THR A 192 -2.53 -10.23 -1.82
N GLY A 193 -2.53 -9.31 -0.85
CA GLY A 193 -3.71 -8.76 -0.20
C GLY A 193 -4.13 -7.42 -0.79
N LEU A 194 -3.17 -6.64 -1.30
CA LEU A 194 -3.39 -5.30 -1.84
C LEU A 194 -2.40 -5.05 -2.99
N VAL A 195 -2.82 -4.29 -3.98
CA VAL A 195 -1.95 -3.79 -5.05
C VAL A 195 -1.90 -2.28 -4.98
N HIS A 196 -0.70 -1.70 -4.77
CA HIS A 196 -0.45 -0.28 -4.94
C HIS A 196 -0.09 0.01 -6.39
N ILE A 197 -0.68 1.07 -6.95
CA ILE A 197 -0.46 1.49 -8.33
C ILE A 197 -0.10 2.96 -8.41
N SER A 198 0.95 3.23 -9.17
CA SER A 198 1.38 4.58 -9.58
C SER A 198 2.16 4.47 -10.88
N GLY A 199 2.25 5.53 -11.66
CA GLY A 199 3.03 5.57 -12.89
C GLY A 199 4.38 6.28 -12.71
N VAL A 200 5.27 6.12 -13.66
CA VAL A 200 6.44 6.98 -13.88
C VAL A 200 6.44 7.38 -15.35
N ASP A 201 6.36 8.68 -15.63
CA ASP A 201 6.21 9.25 -16.97
C ASP A 201 7.48 9.94 -17.51
N ASP A 202 8.46 10.27 -16.65
CA ASP A 202 9.72 10.90 -17.06
C ASP A 202 10.61 9.92 -17.86
N PRO A 203 10.77 10.14 -19.18
CA PRO A 203 11.55 9.23 -20.02
C PRO A 203 13.06 9.29 -19.75
N THR A 204 13.54 10.30 -19.02
CA THR A 204 14.96 10.56 -18.80
C THR A 204 15.51 9.90 -17.53
N VAL A 205 14.64 9.58 -16.56
CA VAL A 205 15.08 8.95 -15.31
C VAL A 205 15.42 7.47 -15.52
N ALA A 206 16.64 7.06 -15.16
CA ALA A 206 17.00 5.64 -15.20
C ALA A 206 16.28 4.86 -14.09
N VAL A 207 16.03 3.56 -14.28
CA VAL A 207 15.33 2.74 -13.28
C VAL A 207 16.03 2.78 -11.93
N SER A 208 17.36 2.74 -11.88
CA SER A 208 18.15 2.87 -10.65
C SER A 208 17.98 4.21 -9.93
N ASP A 209 17.58 5.26 -10.66
CA ASP A 209 17.42 6.62 -10.16
C ASP A 209 15.97 6.98 -9.85
N MET A 210 15.02 6.09 -10.13
CA MET A 210 13.62 6.28 -9.77
C MET A 210 13.46 6.33 -8.25
N ARG A 211 12.66 7.29 -7.78
CA ARG A 211 12.32 7.52 -6.36
C ARG A 211 10.84 7.80 -6.24
N ASP A 212 10.31 7.78 -5.03
CA ASP A 212 8.88 8.06 -4.78
C ASP A 212 8.44 9.40 -5.39
N SER A 213 9.30 10.41 -5.43
CA SER A 213 9.01 11.71 -6.08
C SER A 213 8.69 11.63 -7.57
N HIS A 214 8.99 10.53 -8.26
CA HIS A 214 8.64 10.32 -9.66
C HIS A 214 7.29 9.61 -9.85
N ARG A 215 6.65 9.17 -8.75
CA ARG A 215 5.41 8.39 -8.80
C ARG A 215 4.21 9.31 -9.04
N VAL A 216 3.69 9.29 -10.27
CA VAL A 216 2.51 10.03 -10.73
C VAL A 216 1.28 9.12 -10.85
N LEU A 217 0.12 9.66 -11.28
CA LEU A 217 -1.00 8.84 -11.71
C LEU A 217 -0.67 8.13 -13.03
N ILE A 218 -1.21 6.94 -13.23
CA ILE A 218 -0.95 6.15 -14.44
C ILE A 218 -1.58 6.82 -15.66
N ASP A 219 -0.79 7.03 -16.69
CA ASP A 219 -1.21 7.49 -18.00
C ASP A 219 -0.60 6.67 -19.14
N ALA A 220 -0.76 7.12 -20.39
CA ALA A 220 -0.23 6.43 -21.56
C ALA A 220 1.31 6.44 -21.66
N SER A 221 1.98 7.28 -20.89
CA SER A 221 3.45 7.42 -20.83
C SER A 221 4.07 6.53 -19.74
N ASP A 222 3.26 5.71 -19.05
CA ASP A 222 3.73 4.86 -17.95
C ASP A 222 4.88 3.94 -18.35
N ARG A 223 5.94 3.98 -17.58
CA ARG A 223 7.19 3.22 -17.79
C ARG A 223 7.34 1.99 -16.89
N LEU A 224 6.40 1.77 -15.98
CA LEU A 224 6.44 0.67 -15.01
C LEU A 224 5.77 -0.60 -15.54
N ASP A 225 5.12 -0.53 -16.72
CA ASP A 225 4.28 -1.61 -17.26
C ASP A 225 3.13 -1.98 -16.30
N ASN A 226 2.49 -0.96 -15.70
CA ASN A 226 1.36 -1.18 -14.79
C ASN A 226 0.29 -2.09 -15.38
N LEU A 227 -0.09 -1.87 -16.65
CA LEU A 227 -1.12 -2.67 -17.29
C LEU A 227 -0.70 -4.14 -17.46
N GLY A 228 0.57 -4.41 -17.82
CA GLY A 228 1.12 -5.75 -17.90
C GLY A 228 1.15 -6.45 -16.55
N GLN A 229 1.62 -5.78 -15.51
CA GLN A 229 1.66 -6.31 -14.16
C GLN A 229 0.26 -6.65 -13.64
N ILE A 230 -0.72 -5.74 -13.79
CA ILE A 230 -2.10 -5.94 -13.35
C ILE A 230 -2.78 -7.07 -14.14
N LYS A 231 -2.60 -7.13 -15.46
CA LYS A 231 -3.09 -8.24 -16.30
C LYS A 231 -2.56 -9.58 -15.81
N ALA A 232 -1.27 -9.67 -15.56
CA ALA A 232 -0.63 -10.90 -15.11
C ALA A 232 -1.14 -11.34 -13.73
N LEU A 233 -1.27 -10.41 -12.77
CA LEU A 233 -1.86 -10.69 -11.46
C LEU A 233 -3.30 -11.19 -11.58
N ARG A 234 -4.16 -10.51 -12.37
CA ARG A 234 -5.55 -10.90 -12.55
C ARG A 234 -5.69 -12.23 -13.29
N ALA A 235 -4.87 -12.49 -14.30
CA ALA A 235 -4.84 -13.77 -15.01
C ALA A 235 -4.46 -14.93 -14.08
N ALA A 236 -3.62 -14.66 -13.08
CA ALA A 236 -3.21 -15.61 -12.06
C ALA A 236 -4.15 -15.66 -10.83
N GLY A 237 -5.33 -14.99 -10.89
CA GLY A 237 -6.40 -15.13 -9.91
C GLY A 237 -6.54 -14.00 -8.89
N TYR A 238 -5.73 -12.94 -8.96
CA TYR A 238 -5.91 -11.80 -8.06
C TYR A 238 -7.22 -11.05 -8.38
N THR A 239 -8.05 -10.85 -7.36
CA THR A 239 -9.35 -10.16 -7.46
C THR A 239 -9.49 -8.99 -6.48
N GLY A 240 -8.45 -8.70 -5.72
CA GLY A 240 -8.44 -7.63 -4.72
C GLY A 240 -8.38 -6.22 -5.33
N PRO A 241 -8.35 -5.18 -4.49
CA PRO A 241 -8.35 -3.79 -4.93
C PRO A 241 -6.99 -3.35 -5.50
N LEU A 242 -7.07 -2.40 -6.45
CA LEU A 242 -5.94 -1.63 -6.95
C LEU A 242 -6.01 -0.24 -6.31
N SER A 243 -5.06 0.11 -5.48
CA SER A 243 -5.04 1.35 -4.71
C SER A 243 -4.06 2.34 -5.33
N PHE A 244 -4.55 3.51 -5.72
CA PHE A 244 -3.69 4.59 -6.23
C PHE A 244 -2.84 5.18 -5.12
N GLU A 245 -1.51 5.18 -5.32
CA GLU A 245 -0.55 5.71 -4.36
C GLU A 245 0.57 6.53 -5.06
N PRO A 246 0.25 7.68 -5.67
CA PRO A 246 1.25 8.58 -6.24
C PRO A 246 1.90 9.43 -5.14
N PHE A 247 3.20 9.73 -5.31
CA PHE A 247 3.97 10.55 -4.37
C PHE A 247 4.52 11.83 -4.98
N ALA A 248 4.37 12.03 -6.29
CA ALA A 248 4.96 13.16 -6.97
C ALA A 248 4.31 14.49 -6.55
N ASP A 249 5.13 15.48 -6.33
CA ASP A 249 4.74 16.84 -5.93
C ASP A 249 3.73 17.49 -6.87
N ASN A 250 3.81 17.23 -8.18
CA ASN A 250 2.87 17.76 -9.17
C ASN A 250 1.46 17.20 -8.95
N VAL A 251 1.31 15.95 -8.51
CA VAL A 251 0.02 15.37 -8.14
C VAL A 251 -0.48 15.99 -6.83
N HIS A 252 0.38 16.12 -5.82
CA HIS A 252 0.02 16.69 -4.52
C HIS A 252 -0.31 18.19 -4.53
N LYS A 253 0.01 18.89 -5.64
CA LYS A 253 -0.32 20.32 -5.85
C LYS A 253 -1.65 20.53 -6.54
N LEU A 254 -2.27 19.49 -7.07
CA LEU A 254 -3.60 19.55 -7.69
C LEU A 254 -4.67 19.97 -6.66
N ASP A 255 -5.64 20.73 -7.09
CA ASP A 255 -6.85 20.97 -6.30
C ASP A 255 -7.80 19.75 -6.35
N ALA A 256 -8.85 19.77 -5.55
CA ALA A 256 -9.78 18.63 -5.42
C ALA A 256 -10.48 18.26 -6.75
N ALA A 257 -10.76 19.23 -7.62
CA ALA A 257 -11.38 18.98 -8.92
C ALA A 257 -10.36 18.37 -9.89
N GLN A 258 -9.17 18.93 -9.94
CA GLN A 258 -8.08 18.45 -10.78
C GLN A 258 -7.67 17.02 -10.43
N VAL A 259 -7.48 16.71 -9.13
CA VAL A 259 -7.12 15.35 -8.70
C VAL A 259 -8.22 14.35 -9.01
N ARG A 260 -9.50 14.73 -8.84
CA ARG A 260 -10.64 13.88 -9.21
C ARG A 260 -10.62 13.56 -10.71
N ASP A 261 -10.48 14.56 -11.57
CA ASP A 261 -10.52 14.39 -13.03
C ASP A 261 -9.31 13.56 -13.51
N SER A 262 -8.13 13.78 -12.93
CA SER A 262 -6.92 12.99 -13.23
C SER A 262 -7.06 11.54 -12.77
N LEU A 263 -7.62 11.30 -11.58
CA LEU A 263 -7.92 9.94 -11.10
C LEU A 263 -8.94 9.25 -12.01
N ALA A 264 -10.02 9.94 -12.41
CA ALA A 264 -11.04 9.38 -13.32
C ALA A 264 -10.42 8.95 -14.66
N ALA A 265 -9.52 9.77 -15.22
CA ALA A 265 -8.81 9.45 -16.47
C ALA A 265 -7.90 8.22 -16.30
N SER A 266 -7.11 8.17 -15.20
CA SER A 266 -6.24 7.06 -14.90
C SER A 266 -7.01 5.75 -14.65
N MET A 267 -8.13 5.82 -13.90
CA MET A 267 -9.04 4.68 -13.69
C MET A 267 -9.60 4.14 -15.00
N ALA A 268 -10.04 5.03 -15.89
CA ALA A 268 -10.58 4.65 -17.21
C ALA A 268 -9.51 3.93 -18.05
N LEU A 269 -8.27 4.46 -18.07
CA LEU A 269 -7.16 3.85 -18.78
C LEU A 269 -6.84 2.45 -18.23
N VAL A 270 -6.71 2.32 -16.91
CA VAL A 270 -6.43 1.03 -16.26
C VAL A 270 -7.56 0.04 -16.53
N ALA A 271 -8.82 0.44 -16.33
CA ALA A 271 -9.98 -0.44 -16.57
C ALA A 271 -10.03 -0.93 -18.01
N ALA A 272 -9.88 -0.06 -19.00
CA ALA A 272 -9.84 -0.43 -20.41
C ALA A 272 -8.64 -1.33 -20.73
N GLY A 273 -7.46 -0.96 -20.21
CA GLY A 273 -6.24 -1.70 -20.44
C GLY A 273 -6.26 -3.13 -19.91
N VAL A 274 -6.84 -3.40 -18.74
CA VAL A 274 -6.83 -4.74 -18.13
C VAL A 274 -8.01 -5.63 -18.54
N THR A 275 -9.02 -5.10 -19.22
CA THR A 275 -10.15 -5.89 -19.75
C THR A 275 -9.97 -6.29 -21.21
N ALA A 276 -9.11 -5.57 -21.94
CA ALA A 276 -8.68 -5.91 -23.29
C ALA A 276 -7.64 -7.05 -23.27
#